data_d141b7281135a881dedf7d792c64259a
#
_entry.id   d141b7281135a881dedf7d792c64259a
#
_cell.length_a   1.000
_cell.length_b   1.000
_cell.length_c   1.000
_cell.angle_alpha   90.00
_cell.angle_beta   90.00
_cell.angle_gamma   90.00
#
_symmetry.space_group_name_H-M   'P 1'
#
loop_
_entity.id
_entity.type
_entity.pdbx_description
1 polymer ?
#
loop_
_entity_poly.entity_id
_entity_poly.type
_entity_poly.pdbx_seq_one_letter_code
_entity_poly.pdbx_strand_id
1 'polypeptide(L)'
;LLSLQKPKTNFPDEVVFIGYHQITELYFKLALQELMCLGQEKELNKSSFLLRLNRVNRYFEALIRSFSIMVEGMDQKEFLRFRMALLPASGFQSVQYRQIELYSTDLLQLVTLSKRGEFSKTDPAEKLYPYIYWKFGATEQLTGKKTLTLTQFEERYDQELLTLSKHCMTLNLWQLYKKLPAEDQKDIAVIEALKSNDLNVNVYWPLAHYKSAVRYLAKSDQDIAATGGTNWQKYLPPKFQKRIFYPELWSFEEKETWGKGWVEDQIKSILKGF
;
A
#
# COMPACT_ATOMS: atom_id res chain seq x y z
N LEU A 1 -11.80 -14.40 16.32
CA LEU A 1 -10.96 -13.36 15.72
C LEU A 1 -9.86 -12.87 16.68
N LEU A 2 -10.21 -12.51 17.91
CA LEU A 2 -9.26 -11.94 18.89
C LEU A 2 -8.21 -12.94 19.41
N SER A 3 -8.38 -14.23 19.17
CA SER A 3 -7.46 -15.29 19.60
C SER A 3 -6.56 -15.83 18.48
N LEU A 4 -6.64 -15.27 17.26
CA LEU A 4 -5.93 -15.80 16.09
C LEU A 4 -4.41 -15.65 16.18
N GLN A 5 -3.92 -14.65 16.89
CA GLN A 5 -2.49 -14.47 17.12
C GLN A 5 -2.22 -14.06 18.55
N LYS A 6 -1.36 -14.83 19.21
CA LYS A 6 -0.95 -14.57 20.59
C LYS A 6 0.36 -13.78 20.59
N PRO A 7 0.55 -12.87 21.57
CA PRO A 7 1.84 -12.23 21.78
C PRO A 7 2.94 -13.27 22.01
N LYS A 8 4.14 -12.98 21.53
CA LYS A 8 5.33 -13.81 21.73
C LYS A 8 6.12 -13.39 22.98
N THR A 9 5.84 -12.19 23.48
CA THR A 9 6.49 -11.60 24.65
C THR A 9 5.45 -11.24 25.71
N ASN A 10 5.91 -10.82 26.88
CA ASN A 10 5.07 -10.34 27.98
C ASN A 10 4.87 -8.81 27.98
N PHE A 11 5.26 -8.13 26.93
CA PHE A 11 5.07 -6.68 26.82
C PHE A 11 3.62 -6.36 26.43
N PRO A 12 2.89 -5.54 27.21
CA PRO A 12 1.49 -5.21 26.95
C PRO A 12 1.25 -4.62 25.57
N ASP A 13 2.17 -3.79 25.08
CA ASP A 13 2.04 -3.09 23.80
C ASP A 13 2.14 -4.02 22.58
N GLU A 14 2.66 -5.24 22.75
CA GLU A 14 2.61 -6.24 21.68
C GLU A 14 1.15 -6.61 21.32
N VAL A 15 0.23 -6.60 22.29
CA VAL A 15 -1.21 -6.80 22.04
C VAL A 15 -1.79 -5.66 21.22
N VAL A 16 -1.39 -4.41 21.51
CA VAL A 16 -1.83 -3.23 20.74
C VAL A 16 -1.35 -3.36 19.29
N PHE A 17 -0.07 -3.71 19.09
CA PHE A 17 0.53 -3.91 17.77
C PHE A 17 -0.21 -4.99 16.97
N ILE A 18 -0.41 -6.17 17.54
CA ILE A 18 -1.11 -7.29 16.89
C ILE A 18 -2.56 -6.92 16.58
N GLY A 19 -3.28 -6.40 17.57
CA GLY A 19 -4.69 -6.04 17.43
C GLY A 19 -4.92 -5.00 16.33
N TYR A 20 -4.06 -3.98 16.26
CA TYR A 20 -4.16 -2.97 15.21
C TYR A 20 -3.88 -3.55 13.81
N HIS A 21 -2.91 -4.46 13.66
CA HIS A 21 -2.67 -5.13 12.38
C HIS A 21 -3.85 -6.02 11.96
N GLN A 22 -4.52 -6.68 12.91
CA GLN A 22 -5.74 -7.44 12.61
C GLN A 22 -6.88 -6.51 12.13
N ILE A 23 -7.06 -5.35 12.77
CA ILE A 23 -8.03 -4.33 12.33
C ILE A 23 -7.69 -3.87 10.90
N THR A 24 -6.42 -3.61 10.61
CA THR A 24 -5.95 -3.22 9.27
C THR A 24 -6.32 -4.27 8.22
N GLU A 25 -6.04 -5.53 8.48
CA GLU A 25 -6.38 -6.63 7.56
C GLU A 25 -7.89 -6.80 7.37
N LEU A 26 -8.73 -6.50 8.37
CA LEU A 26 -10.18 -6.50 8.23
C LEU A 26 -10.66 -5.35 7.32
N TYR A 27 -10.09 -4.16 7.43
CA TYR A 27 -10.40 -3.07 6.50
C TYR A 27 -9.94 -3.37 5.07
N PHE A 28 -8.77 -3.98 4.89
CA PHE A 28 -8.32 -4.44 3.58
C PHE A 28 -9.27 -5.47 2.99
N LYS A 29 -9.80 -6.39 3.81
CA LYS A 29 -10.82 -7.34 3.36
C LYS A 29 -12.09 -6.66 2.86
N LEU A 30 -12.56 -5.64 3.56
CA LEU A 30 -13.72 -4.84 3.13
C LEU A 30 -13.44 -4.12 1.81
N ALA A 31 -12.26 -3.50 1.67
CA ALA A 31 -11.86 -2.83 0.43
C ALA A 31 -11.79 -3.82 -0.76
N LEU A 32 -11.17 -4.98 -0.56
CA LEU A 32 -11.11 -6.04 -1.57
C LEU A 32 -12.49 -6.52 -1.98
N GLN A 33 -13.41 -6.70 -1.03
CA GLN A 33 -14.79 -7.12 -1.33
C GLN A 33 -15.48 -6.13 -2.28
N GLU A 34 -15.32 -4.82 -2.06
CA GLU A 34 -15.90 -3.81 -2.95
C GLU A 34 -15.26 -3.85 -4.35
N LEU A 35 -13.94 -3.97 -4.43
CA LEU A 35 -13.21 -4.05 -5.71
C LEU A 35 -13.59 -5.32 -6.50
N MET A 36 -13.67 -6.47 -5.82
CA MET A 36 -14.09 -7.73 -6.44
C MET A 36 -15.54 -7.67 -6.94
N CYS A 37 -16.44 -7.13 -6.14
CA CYS A 37 -17.83 -6.94 -6.54
C CYS A 37 -17.94 -6.05 -7.78
N LEU A 38 -17.14 -4.96 -7.84
CA LEU A 38 -17.13 -4.07 -9.00
C LEU A 38 -16.65 -4.79 -10.26
N GLY A 39 -15.61 -5.63 -10.14
CA GLY A 39 -15.12 -6.46 -11.26
C GLY A 39 -16.09 -7.52 -11.75
N GLN A 40 -17.07 -7.92 -10.92
CA GLN A 40 -18.09 -8.92 -11.25
C GLN A 40 -19.41 -8.31 -11.72
N GLU A 41 -19.52 -6.99 -11.76
CA GLU A 41 -20.75 -6.30 -12.11
C GLU A 41 -21.08 -6.48 -13.59
N LYS A 42 -22.26 -7.07 -13.90
CA LYS A 42 -22.67 -7.36 -15.28
C LYS A 42 -23.01 -6.09 -16.06
N GLU A 43 -23.61 -5.12 -15.39
CA GLU A 43 -24.02 -3.83 -15.97
C GLU A 43 -23.35 -2.70 -15.21
N LEU A 44 -22.07 -2.49 -15.52
CA LEU A 44 -21.30 -1.43 -14.91
C LEU A 44 -21.86 -0.06 -15.27
N ASN A 45 -22.18 0.75 -14.25
CA ASN A 45 -22.64 2.12 -14.42
C ASN A 45 -21.98 3.05 -13.40
N LYS A 46 -22.09 4.37 -13.64
CA LYS A 46 -21.51 5.39 -12.78
C LYS A 46 -21.92 5.25 -11.32
N SER A 47 -23.19 5.00 -11.03
CA SER A 47 -23.72 4.94 -9.67
C SER A 47 -23.10 3.81 -8.87
N SER A 48 -23.04 2.60 -9.45
CA SER A 48 -22.43 1.45 -8.81
C SER A 48 -20.90 1.63 -8.67
N PHE A 49 -20.26 2.16 -9.71
CA PHE A 49 -18.82 2.48 -9.66
C PHE A 49 -18.47 3.45 -8.51
N LEU A 50 -19.18 4.58 -8.42
CA LEU A 50 -18.99 5.56 -7.36
C LEU A 50 -19.32 5.02 -5.97
N LEU A 51 -20.42 4.27 -5.84
CA LEU A 51 -20.81 3.68 -4.56
C LEU A 51 -19.69 2.83 -3.98
N ARG A 52 -19.13 1.90 -4.78
CA ARG A 52 -18.10 0.97 -4.32
C ARG A 52 -16.77 1.65 -4.11
N LEU A 53 -16.33 2.50 -5.04
CA LEU A 53 -15.08 3.24 -4.91
C LEU A 53 -15.09 4.17 -3.68
N ASN A 54 -16.19 4.85 -3.42
CA ASN A 54 -16.33 5.69 -2.22
C ASN A 54 -16.30 4.87 -0.92
N ARG A 55 -16.79 3.63 -0.92
CA ARG A 55 -16.63 2.73 0.23
C ARG A 55 -15.16 2.35 0.44
N VAL A 56 -14.45 1.98 -0.62
CA VAL A 56 -13.00 1.72 -0.55
C VAL A 56 -12.27 2.92 0.05
N ASN A 57 -12.56 4.14 -0.44
CA ASN A 57 -11.96 5.35 0.06
C ASN A 57 -12.24 5.57 1.56
N ARG A 58 -13.48 5.36 2.01
CA ARG A 58 -13.85 5.47 3.44
C ARG A 58 -13.09 4.47 4.31
N TYR A 59 -12.85 3.24 3.83
CA TYR A 59 -12.08 2.26 4.60
C TYR A 59 -10.63 2.68 4.76
N PHE A 60 -10.00 3.21 3.71
CA PHE A 60 -8.65 3.77 3.81
C PHE A 60 -8.58 5.02 4.68
N GLU A 61 -9.55 5.93 4.58
CA GLU A 61 -9.64 7.10 5.46
C GLU A 61 -9.76 6.70 6.93
N ALA A 62 -10.57 5.69 7.24
CA ALA A 62 -10.69 5.17 8.60
C ALA A 62 -9.35 4.57 9.10
N LEU A 63 -8.64 3.81 8.25
CA LEU A 63 -7.32 3.30 8.54
C LEU A 63 -6.31 4.42 8.81
N ILE A 64 -6.26 5.43 7.95
CA ILE A 64 -5.33 6.55 8.08
C ILE A 64 -5.58 7.32 9.38
N ARG A 65 -6.84 7.60 9.70
CA ARG A 65 -7.21 8.29 10.95
C ARG A 65 -6.89 7.45 12.20
N SER A 66 -7.18 6.16 12.19
CA SER A 66 -6.92 5.26 13.31
C SER A 66 -5.44 4.95 13.52
N PHE A 67 -4.56 5.32 12.57
CA PHE A 67 -3.13 5.02 12.68
C PHE A 67 -2.43 5.75 13.84
N SER A 68 -3.09 6.76 14.44
CA SER A 68 -2.63 7.38 15.69
C SER A 68 -2.43 6.35 16.81
N ILE A 69 -3.20 5.26 16.83
CA ILE A 69 -3.01 4.12 17.76
C ILE A 69 -1.58 3.57 17.65
N MET A 70 -1.06 3.47 16.41
CA MET A 70 0.31 2.98 16.16
C MET A 70 1.38 4.02 16.38
N VAL A 71 1.05 5.31 16.34
CA VAL A 71 2.01 6.41 16.50
C VAL A 71 2.13 6.83 17.97
N GLU A 72 1.01 6.90 18.68
CA GLU A 72 0.89 7.50 20.02
C GLU A 72 0.45 6.49 21.09
N GLY A 73 -0.13 5.37 20.69
CA GLY A 73 -0.74 4.38 21.59
C GLY A 73 0.20 3.34 22.15
N MET A 74 1.51 3.39 21.85
CA MET A 74 2.50 2.43 22.37
C MET A 74 3.71 3.15 22.97
N ASP A 75 4.32 2.56 24.00
CA ASP A 75 5.59 3.01 24.55
C ASP A 75 6.75 2.63 23.64
N GLN A 76 7.63 3.61 23.36
CA GLN A 76 8.77 3.40 22.46
C GLN A 76 9.75 2.33 22.98
N LYS A 77 9.99 2.30 24.29
CA LYS A 77 10.95 1.35 24.87
C LYS A 77 10.42 -0.06 24.81
N GLU A 78 9.11 -0.25 25.07
CA GLU A 78 8.46 -1.55 24.92
C GLU A 78 8.47 -2.01 23.48
N PHE A 79 8.08 -1.16 22.52
CA PHE A 79 8.14 -1.48 21.10
C PHE A 79 9.54 -1.96 20.67
N LEU A 80 10.61 -1.25 21.05
CA LEU A 80 11.97 -1.63 20.71
C LEU A 80 12.39 -2.99 21.28
N ARG A 81 11.81 -3.40 22.41
CA ARG A 81 12.10 -4.70 23.05
C ARG A 81 11.38 -5.85 22.35
N PHE A 82 10.09 -5.72 22.02
CA PHE A 82 9.36 -6.83 21.43
C PHE A 82 9.47 -6.91 19.91
N ARG A 83 9.80 -5.81 19.20
CA ARG A 83 9.82 -5.77 17.72
C ARG A 83 10.62 -6.90 17.07
N MET A 84 11.72 -7.31 17.66
CA MET A 84 12.56 -8.39 17.11
C MET A 84 11.89 -9.77 17.25
N ALA A 85 11.01 -9.96 18.23
CA ALA A 85 10.21 -11.18 18.36
C ALA A 85 9.14 -11.30 17.25
N LEU A 86 8.79 -10.20 16.59
CA LEU A 86 7.82 -10.20 15.48
C LEU A 86 8.40 -10.81 14.19
N LEU A 87 9.73 -10.92 14.07
CA LEU A 87 10.34 -11.51 12.88
C LEU A 87 9.81 -12.92 12.60
N PRO A 88 9.59 -13.28 11.32
CA PRO A 88 9.83 -12.50 10.11
C PRO A 88 8.65 -11.64 9.65
N ALA A 89 7.66 -11.38 10.52
CA ALA A 89 6.49 -10.56 10.16
C ALA A 89 6.89 -9.13 9.77
N SER A 90 6.28 -8.65 8.69
CA SER A 90 6.48 -7.32 8.14
C SER A 90 5.20 -6.84 7.46
N GLY A 91 4.88 -5.55 7.52
CA GLY A 91 3.78 -4.94 6.75
C GLY A 91 3.89 -5.17 5.25
N PHE A 92 5.09 -5.46 4.75
CA PHE A 92 5.36 -5.93 3.40
C PHE A 92 4.55 -7.20 3.04
N GLN A 93 4.26 -8.07 3.99
CA GLN A 93 3.65 -9.39 3.81
C GLN A 93 2.11 -9.37 3.83
N SER A 94 1.45 -8.22 3.83
CA SER A 94 0.00 -8.16 3.66
C SER A 94 -0.37 -8.55 2.21
N VAL A 95 -0.84 -9.78 2.03
CA VAL A 95 -1.30 -10.25 0.71
C VAL A 95 -2.53 -9.47 0.26
N GLN A 96 -3.44 -9.11 1.17
CA GLN A 96 -4.63 -8.34 0.85
C GLN A 96 -4.27 -6.95 0.29
N TYR A 97 -3.25 -6.30 0.85
CA TYR A 97 -2.80 -5.02 0.29
C TYR A 97 -2.23 -5.19 -1.13
N ARG A 98 -1.49 -6.26 -1.41
CA ARG A 98 -1.00 -6.57 -2.77
C ARG A 98 -2.15 -6.85 -3.74
N GLN A 99 -3.19 -7.54 -3.29
CA GLN A 99 -4.39 -7.75 -4.08
C GLN A 99 -5.14 -6.44 -4.36
N ILE A 100 -5.26 -5.53 -3.37
CA ILE A 100 -5.84 -4.19 -3.58
C ILE A 100 -5.09 -3.42 -4.66
N GLU A 101 -3.75 -3.44 -4.64
CA GLU A 101 -2.94 -2.78 -5.66
C GLU A 101 -3.24 -3.35 -7.07
N LEU A 102 -3.30 -4.67 -7.20
CA LEU A 102 -3.62 -5.34 -8.48
C LEU A 102 -5.03 -5.00 -8.97
N TYR A 103 -6.02 -4.95 -8.08
CA TYR A 103 -7.38 -4.56 -8.44
C TYR A 103 -7.54 -3.06 -8.72
N SER A 104 -6.60 -2.21 -8.32
CA SER A 104 -6.74 -0.76 -8.46
C SER A 104 -6.24 -0.23 -9.80
N THR A 105 -5.16 -0.76 -10.36
CA THR A 105 -4.49 -0.14 -11.50
C THR A 105 -3.90 -1.15 -12.49
N ASP A 106 -3.49 -0.64 -13.66
CA ASP A 106 -2.76 -1.43 -14.64
C ASP A 106 -1.42 -1.93 -14.05
N LEU A 107 -1.09 -3.20 -14.29
CA LEU A 107 0.10 -3.84 -13.72
C LEU A 107 1.40 -3.08 -14.02
N LEU A 108 1.47 -2.41 -15.18
CA LEU A 108 2.60 -1.56 -15.54
C LEU A 108 2.84 -0.43 -14.53
N GLN A 109 1.80 0.11 -13.89
CA GLN A 109 1.94 1.17 -12.88
C GLN A 109 2.54 0.64 -11.57
N LEU A 110 2.48 -0.67 -11.34
CA LEU A 110 3.12 -1.33 -10.20
C LEU A 110 4.57 -1.75 -10.48
N VAL A 111 5.00 -1.76 -11.74
CA VAL A 111 6.41 -1.98 -12.09
C VAL A 111 7.27 -0.86 -11.52
N THR A 112 8.43 -1.19 -10.97
CA THR A 112 9.38 -0.20 -10.43
C THR A 112 9.74 0.86 -11.48
N LEU A 113 9.85 2.13 -11.04
CA LEU A 113 10.08 3.26 -11.96
C LEU A 113 11.31 3.07 -12.85
N SER A 114 12.38 2.52 -12.30
CA SER A 114 13.64 2.33 -13.03
C SER A 114 13.54 1.31 -14.17
N LYS A 115 12.50 0.46 -14.15
CA LYS A 115 12.27 -0.60 -15.15
C LYS A 115 11.02 -0.34 -16.02
N ARG A 116 10.14 0.55 -15.59
CA ARG A 116 8.84 0.76 -16.25
C ARG A 116 8.96 1.12 -17.73
N GLY A 117 9.98 1.88 -18.12
CA GLY A 117 10.22 2.24 -19.52
C GLY A 117 10.64 1.09 -20.44
N GLU A 118 11.00 -0.06 -19.88
CA GLU A 118 11.39 -1.26 -20.66
C GLU A 118 10.16 -2.09 -21.08
N PHE A 119 8.95 -1.72 -20.62
CA PHE A 119 7.72 -2.49 -20.81
C PHE A 119 6.61 -1.66 -21.44
N SER A 120 5.67 -2.40 -22.07
CA SER A 120 4.44 -1.87 -22.64
C SER A 120 3.21 -2.25 -21.82
N LYS A 121 2.13 -1.46 -21.89
CA LYS A 121 0.81 -1.80 -21.34
C LYS A 121 0.24 -3.12 -21.91
N THR A 122 0.71 -3.54 -23.08
CA THR A 122 0.28 -4.78 -23.75
C THR A 122 1.16 -5.99 -23.42
N ASP A 123 2.25 -5.81 -22.68
CA ASP A 123 3.07 -6.93 -22.24
C ASP A 123 2.28 -7.84 -21.30
N PRO A 124 2.46 -9.18 -21.40
CA PRO A 124 1.74 -10.13 -20.56
C PRO A 124 2.15 -9.99 -19.08
N ALA A 125 1.23 -10.34 -18.19
CA ALA A 125 1.45 -10.22 -16.75
C ALA A 125 2.72 -10.91 -16.27
N GLU A 126 3.05 -12.08 -16.83
CA GLU A 126 4.25 -12.86 -16.50
C GLU A 126 5.56 -12.10 -16.75
N LYS A 127 5.56 -11.22 -17.76
CA LYS A 127 6.73 -10.41 -18.10
C LYS A 127 6.88 -9.22 -17.14
N LEU A 128 5.76 -8.62 -16.69
CA LEU A 128 5.72 -7.45 -15.81
C LEU A 128 5.89 -7.82 -14.33
N TYR A 129 5.27 -8.93 -13.90
CA TYR A 129 5.12 -9.32 -12.51
C TYR A 129 6.45 -9.46 -11.74
N PRO A 130 7.55 -9.98 -12.30
CA PRO A 130 8.84 -10.03 -11.60
C PRO A 130 9.41 -8.67 -11.23
N TYR A 131 9.00 -7.60 -11.92
CA TYR A 131 9.50 -6.25 -11.76
C TYR A 131 8.56 -5.34 -10.96
N ILE A 132 7.53 -5.90 -10.34
CA ILE A 132 6.69 -5.14 -9.40
C ILE A 132 7.56 -4.55 -8.30
N TYR A 133 7.29 -3.30 -7.94
CA TYR A 133 8.15 -2.50 -7.07
C TYR A 133 8.50 -3.17 -5.74
N TRP A 134 7.58 -3.92 -5.15
CA TRP A 134 7.82 -4.59 -3.86
C TRP A 134 8.67 -5.86 -4.00
N LYS A 135 8.58 -6.60 -5.10
CA LYS A 135 9.50 -7.72 -5.41
C LYS A 135 10.89 -7.18 -5.71
N PHE A 136 10.95 -6.19 -6.61
CA PHE A 136 12.22 -5.59 -7.03
C PHE A 136 12.97 -4.94 -5.85
N GLY A 137 12.25 -4.20 -5.00
CA GLY A 137 12.82 -3.51 -3.84
C GLY A 137 13.30 -4.44 -2.72
N ALA A 138 12.78 -5.66 -2.65
CA ALA A 138 13.19 -6.70 -1.69
C ALA A 138 14.17 -7.73 -2.27
N THR A 139 14.73 -7.43 -3.45
CA THR A 139 15.75 -8.25 -4.15
C THR A 139 17.01 -7.42 -4.34
N GLU A 140 18.16 -7.94 -3.93
CA GLU A 140 19.45 -7.30 -4.19
C GLU A 140 19.78 -7.39 -5.68
N GLN A 141 19.93 -6.23 -6.34
CA GLN A 141 20.02 -6.19 -7.81
C GLN A 141 21.31 -6.77 -8.38
N LEU A 142 22.40 -6.77 -7.61
CA LEU A 142 23.69 -7.31 -8.08
C LEU A 142 23.76 -8.83 -8.02
N THR A 143 23.20 -9.43 -6.97
CA THR A 143 23.31 -10.87 -6.70
C THR A 143 22.02 -11.65 -6.99
N GLY A 144 20.90 -10.95 -7.16
CA GLY A 144 19.56 -11.55 -7.24
C GLY A 144 19.07 -12.15 -5.91
N LYS A 145 19.78 -11.91 -4.80
CA LYS A 145 19.40 -12.44 -3.49
C LYS A 145 18.16 -11.74 -2.95
N LYS A 146 17.14 -12.52 -2.64
CA LYS A 146 15.90 -12.05 -2.03
C LYS A 146 16.03 -11.94 -0.51
N THR A 147 15.31 -10.98 0.10
CA THR A 147 15.17 -10.96 1.56
C THR A 147 14.39 -12.19 2.03
N LEU A 148 14.61 -12.61 3.27
CA LEU A 148 13.88 -13.73 3.87
C LEU A 148 12.36 -13.51 3.84
N THR A 149 11.93 -12.28 4.12
CA THR A 149 10.50 -11.90 4.08
C THR A 149 9.90 -12.04 2.69
N LEU A 150 10.63 -11.67 1.63
CA LEU A 150 10.17 -11.87 0.25
C LEU A 150 10.11 -13.35 -0.11
N THR A 151 11.13 -14.13 0.23
CA THR A 151 11.17 -15.57 -0.07
C THR A 151 9.96 -16.28 0.54
N GLN A 152 9.71 -16.09 1.84
CA GLN A 152 8.56 -16.70 2.53
C GLN A 152 7.21 -16.22 2.00
N PHE A 153 7.13 -14.95 1.60
CA PHE A 153 5.91 -14.40 1.00
C PHE A 153 5.63 -15.02 -0.37
N GLU A 154 6.65 -15.16 -1.22
CA GLU A 154 6.53 -15.78 -2.54
C GLU A 154 6.18 -17.26 -2.45
N GLU A 155 6.83 -18.03 -1.58
CA GLU A 155 6.50 -19.44 -1.35
C GLU A 155 5.01 -19.67 -1.09
N ARG A 156 4.37 -18.71 -0.41
CA ARG A 156 2.96 -18.83 -0.01
C ARG A 156 1.98 -18.24 -1.03
N TYR A 157 2.31 -17.12 -1.66
CA TYR A 157 1.33 -16.29 -2.37
C TYR A 157 1.69 -16.00 -3.83
N ASP A 158 2.89 -16.34 -4.31
CA ASP A 158 3.36 -15.90 -5.64
C ASP A 158 2.45 -16.37 -6.76
N GLN A 159 2.07 -17.64 -6.74
CA GLN A 159 1.20 -18.23 -7.76
C GLN A 159 -0.21 -17.63 -7.76
N GLU A 160 -0.75 -17.37 -6.57
CA GLU A 160 -2.06 -16.71 -6.41
C GLU A 160 -2.02 -15.28 -6.97
N LEU A 161 -1.01 -14.49 -6.58
CA LEU A 161 -0.87 -13.11 -7.02
C LEU A 161 -0.55 -12.99 -8.51
N LEU A 162 0.23 -13.90 -9.09
CA LEU A 162 0.46 -13.96 -10.52
C LEU A 162 -0.85 -14.27 -11.28
N THR A 163 -1.63 -15.23 -10.80
CA THR A 163 -2.93 -15.56 -11.39
C THR A 163 -3.89 -14.37 -11.30
N LEU A 164 -3.93 -13.72 -10.14
CA LEU A 164 -4.73 -12.51 -9.95
C LEU A 164 -4.26 -11.38 -10.86
N SER A 165 -2.94 -11.19 -11.04
CA SER A 165 -2.41 -10.14 -11.91
C SER A 165 -2.85 -10.31 -13.35
N LYS A 166 -2.93 -11.55 -13.87
CA LYS A 166 -3.49 -11.85 -15.19
C LYS A 166 -4.97 -11.47 -15.31
N HIS A 167 -5.74 -11.84 -14.30
CA HIS A 167 -7.17 -11.49 -14.22
C HIS A 167 -7.39 -9.98 -14.19
N CYS A 168 -6.57 -9.27 -13.42
CA CYS A 168 -6.66 -7.82 -13.26
C CYS A 168 -6.17 -7.02 -14.48
N MET A 169 -5.52 -7.63 -15.47
CA MET A 169 -5.13 -6.93 -16.70
C MET A 169 -6.31 -6.23 -17.41
N THR A 170 -7.53 -6.77 -17.26
CA THR A 170 -8.75 -6.22 -17.90
C THR A 170 -9.87 -5.88 -16.93
N LEU A 171 -9.69 -6.19 -15.63
CA LEU A 171 -10.73 -6.05 -14.62
C LEU A 171 -10.30 -5.24 -13.38
N ASN A 172 -9.17 -4.52 -13.46
CA ASN A 172 -8.81 -3.56 -12.43
C ASN A 172 -9.69 -2.29 -12.52
N LEU A 173 -9.70 -1.51 -11.45
CA LEU A 173 -10.52 -0.29 -11.33
C LEU A 173 -10.30 0.71 -12.48
N TRP A 174 -9.04 0.85 -12.95
CA TRP A 174 -8.72 1.73 -14.07
C TRP A 174 -9.32 1.23 -15.38
N GLN A 175 -9.27 -0.07 -15.64
CA GLN A 175 -9.90 -0.67 -16.81
C GLN A 175 -11.43 -0.58 -16.75
N LEU A 176 -12.02 -0.75 -15.56
CA LEU A 176 -13.46 -0.59 -15.34
C LEU A 176 -13.90 0.86 -15.57
N TYR A 177 -13.14 1.84 -15.07
CA TYR A 177 -13.38 3.26 -15.34
C TYR A 177 -13.40 3.54 -16.86
N LYS A 178 -12.46 3.01 -17.63
CA LYS A 178 -12.40 3.19 -19.08
C LYS A 178 -13.56 2.53 -19.84
N LYS A 179 -14.28 1.61 -19.22
CA LYS A 179 -15.51 1.00 -19.79
C LYS A 179 -16.77 1.83 -19.53
N LEU A 180 -16.73 2.79 -18.63
CA LEU A 180 -17.84 3.71 -18.42
C LEU A 180 -18.10 4.55 -19.70
N PRO A 181 -19.34 5.04 -19.92
CA PRO A 181 -19.64 6.00 -20.97
C PRO A 181 -18.70 7.22 -20.90
N ALA A 182 -18.35 7.79 -22.06
CA ALA A 182 -17.39 8.89 -22.15
C ALA A 182 -17.81 10.16 -21.35
N GLU A 183 -19.12 10.37 -21.18
CA GLU A 183 -19.67 11.42 -20.32
C GLU A 183 -19.42 11.14 -18.85
N ASP A 184 -19.58 9.88 -18.40
CA ASP A 184 -19.33 9.46 -17.02
C ASP A 184 -17.82 9.49 -16.67
N GLN A 185 -16.96 9.19 -17.64
CA GLN A 185 -15.52 9.31 -17.45
C GLN A 185 -15.06 10.78 -17.21
N LYS A 186 -15.82 11.76 -17.69
CA LYS A 186 -15.58 13.19 -17.49
C LYS A 186 -16.26 13.76 -16.26
N ASP A 187 -17.08 12.96 -15.59
CA ASP A 187 -17.78 13.39 -14.39
C ASP A 187 -16.77 13.69 -13.26
N ILE A 188 -16.87 14.90 -12.71
CA ILE A 188 -15.97 15.38 -11.66
C ILE A 188 -15.98 14.45 -10.45
N ALA A 189 -17.15 13.93 -10.04
CA ALA A 189 -17.24 13.04 -8.89
C ALA A 189 -16.50 11.72 -9.11
N VAL A 190 -16.50 11.20 -10.35
CA VAL A 190 -15.75 9.97 -10.72
C VAL A 190 -14.25 10.23 -10.68
N ILE A 191 -13.81 11.35 -11.26
CA ILE A 191 -12.39 11.74 -11.27
C ILE A 191 -11.88 11.98 -9.84
N GLU A 192 -12.62 12.72 -9.02
CA GLU A 192 -12.26 12.99 -7.63
C GLU A 192 -12.22 11.72 -6.77
N ALA A 193 -13.15 10.79 -6.98
CA ALA A 193 -13.15 9.52 -6.27
C ALA A 193 -11.92 8.66 -6.61
N LEU A 194 -11.50 8.63 -7.89
CA LEU A 194 -10.27 7.97 -8.32
C LEU A 194 -9.03 8.67 -7.78
N LYS A 195 -8.95 10.00 -7.87
CA LYS A 195 -7.85 10.76 -7.28
C LYS A 195 -7.75 10.55 -5.77
N SER A 196 -8.87 10.53 -5.06
CA SER A 196 -8.92 10.24 -3.62
C SER A 196 -8.41 8.84 -3.31
N ASN A 197 -8.77 7.84 -4.12
CA ASN A 197 -8.26 6.47 -3.98
C ASN A 197 -6.73 6.41 -4.15
N ASP A 198 -6.22 7.05 -5.18
CA ASP A 198 -4.78 7.12 -5.44
C ASP A 198 -4.01 7.78 -4.28
N LEU A 199 -4.51 8.90 -3.77
CA LEU A 199 -3.93 9.58 -2.61
C LEU A 199 -3.99 8.73 -1.34
N ASN A 200 -5.14 8.13 -1.06
CA ASN A 200 -5.34 7.33 0.14
C ASN A 200 -4.37 6.13 0.18
N VAL A 201 -4.27 5.40 -0.94
CA VAL A 201 -3.45 4.19 -1.01
C VAL A 201 -1.95 4.51 -1.16
N ASN A 202 -1.60 5.47 -2.02
CA ASN A 202 -0.20 5.68 -2.42
C ASN A 202 0.49 6.84 -1.70
N VAL A 203 -0.25 7.69 -0.99
CA VAL A 203 0.31 8.84 -0.26
C VAL A 203 -0.01 8.77 1.22
N TYR A 204 -1.27 8.87 1.61
CA TYR A 204 -1.63 9.03 3.02
C TYR A 204 -1.35 7.78 3.86
N TRP A 205 -1.65 6.59 3.34
CA TRP A 205 -1.36 5.33 4.03
C TRP A 205 0.14 5.09 4.22
N PRO A 206 1.02 5.23 3.21
CA PRO A 206 2.46 5.19 3.41
C PRO A 206 3.00 6.26 4.35
N LEU A 207 2.44 7.48 4.32
CA LEU A 207 2.85 8.55 5.23
C LEU A 207 2.49 8.26 6.69
N ALA A 208 1.32 7.67 6.95
CA ALA A 208 0.94 7.22 8.29
C ALA A 208 1.98 6.21 8.83
N HIS A 209 2.41 5.25 8.02
CA HIS A 209 3.49 4.32 8.37
C HIS A 209 4.82 5.02 8.58
N TYR A 210 5.16 5.97 7.71
CA TYR A 210 6.39 6.75 7.85
C TYR A 210 6.43 7.52 9.16
N LYS A 211 5.32 8.14 9.57
CA LYS A 211 5.18 8.84 10.86
C LYS A 211 5.47 7.89 12.04
N SER A 212 4.91 6.68 12.03
CA SER A 212 5.19 5.66 13.05
C SER A 212 6.66 5.22 13.03
N ALA A 213 7.24 4.98 11.85
CA ALA A 213 8.65 4.61 11.74
C ALA A 213 9.57 5.71 12.30
N VAL A 214 9.31 6.98 11.97
CA VAL A 214 10.05 8.12 12.53
C VAL A 214 9.92 8.14 14.06
N ARG A 215 8.70 7.98 14.60
CA ARG A 215 8.44 8.01 16.05
C ARG A 215 9.26 6.97 16.81
N TYR A 216 9.36 5.75 16.28
CA TYR A 216 9.97 4.64 16.99
C TYR A 216 11.43 4.35 16.61
N LEU A 217 11.85 4.70 15.40
CA LEU A 217 13.15 4.27 14.85
C LEU A 217 14.16 5.40 14.64
N ALA A 218 13.74 6.67 14.59
CA ALA A 218 14.64 7.79 14.24
C ALA A 218 15.46 8.39 15.40
N LYS A 219 15.32 7.89 16.63
CA LYS A 219 15.94 8.50 17.84
C LYS A 219 17.27 7.90 18.29
N SER A 220 17.96 7.14 17.49
CA SER A 220 19.30 6.65 17.84
C SER A 220 20.34 7.23 16.89
N ASP A 221 21.54 7.48 17.39
CA ASP A 221 22.71 7.86 16.59
C ASP A 221 23.11 6.78 15.54
N GLN A 222 22.38 5.68 15.51
CA GLN A 222 22.48 4.61 14.52
C GLN A 222 21.14 4.41 13.84
N ASP A 223 21.14 4.39 12.51
CA ASP A 223 19.97 4.05 11.68
C ASP A 223 19.45 2.64 12.00
N ILE A 224 18.32 2.57 12.71
CA ILE A 224 17.67 1.29 13.02
C ILE A 224 16.86 0.88 11.79
N ALA A 225 17.25 -0.22 11.15
CA ALA A 225 16.46 -0.82 10.05
C ALA A 225 15.06 -1.21 10.53
N ALA A 226 14.08 -1.20 9.61
CA ALA A 226 12.75 -1.75 9.89
C ALA A 226 12.84 -3.22 10.31
N THR A 227 11.85 -3.69 11.07
CA THR A 227 11.82 -5.09 11.59
C THR A 227 11.97 -6.13 10.48
N GLY A 228 11.46 -5.87 9.27
CA GLY A 228 11.63 -6.74 8.10
C GLY A 228 12.94 -6.54 7.31
N GLY A 229 13.90 -5.77 7.81
CA GLY A 229 15.20 -5.51 7.16
C GLY A 229 15.14 -4.51 5.99
N THR A 230 13.99 -3.92 5.69
CA THR A 230 13.86 -2.91 4.62
C THR A 230 14.29 -1.54 5.09
N ASN A 231 14.88 -0.76 4.18
CA ASN A 231 15.21 0.65 4.44
C ASN A 231 13.92 1.50 4.36
N TRP A 232 13.25 1.70 5.51
CA TRP A 232 12.00 2.44 5.61
C TRP A 232 12.11 3.90 5.15
N GLN A 233 13.28 4.52 5.26
CA GLN A 233 13.54 5.89 4.82
C GLN A 233 13.44 6.04 3.29
N LYS A 234 13.74 4.98 2.54
CA LYS A 234 13.62 4.94 1.07
C LYS A 234 12.28 4.41 0.60
N TYR A 235 11.65 3.50 1.36
CA TYR A 235 10.46 2.79 0.87
C TYR A 235 9.13 3.39 1.34
N LEU A 236 9.08 4.05 2.49
CA LEU A 236 7.83 4.62 2.98
C LEU A 236 7.49 5.99 2.38
N PRO A 237 8.43 6.94 2.19
CA PRO A 237 8.05 8.24 1.66
C PRO A 237 7.53 8.14 0.20
N PRO A 238 6.32 8.62 -0.09
CA PRO A 238 5.71 8.55 -1.42
C PRO A 238 6.53 9.19 -2.53
N LYS A 239 7.31 10.23 -2.21
CA LYS A 239 8.18 10.93 -3.15
C LYS A 239 9.27 10.05 -3.79
N PHE A 240 9.70 9.00 -3.10
CA PHE A 240 10.73 8.09 -3.64
C PHE A 240 10.12 6.96 -4.47
N GLN A 241 8.96 6.47 -4.07
CA GLN A 241 8.29 5.39 -4.78
C GLN A 241 7.52 5.89 -6.01
N LYS A 242 7.03 7.16 -5.97
CA LYS A 242 6.19 7.76 -7.02
C LYS A 242 5.15 6.76 -7.59
N ARG A 243 4.48 6.04 -6.71
CA ARG A 243 3.39 5.14 -7.12
C ARG A 243 2.17 5.97 -7.40
N ILE A 244 1.68 5.89 -8.61
CA ILE A 244 0.51 6.61 -9.09
C ILE A 244 -0.34 5.62 -9.86
N PHE A 245 -1.57 5.37 -9.39
CA PHE A 245 -2.46 4.40 -10.01
C PHE A 245 -3.08 4.90 -11.30
N TYR A 246 -3.41 6.18 -11.34
CA TYR A 246 -4.14 6.81 -12.44
C TYR A 246 -3.37 8.01 -13.00
N PRO A 247 -2.17 7.81 -13.61
CA PRO A 247 -1.28 8.92 -14.01
C PRO A 247 -1.90 9.85 -15.05
N GLU A 248 -2.92 9.39 -15.78
CA GLU A 248 -3.64 10.19 -16.76
C GLU A 248 -4.58 11.24 -16.12
N LEU A 249 -4.97 11.06 -14.85
CA LEU A 249 -5.80 12.02 -14.12
C LEU A 249 -5.01 13.14 -13.43
N TRP A 250 -3.69 13.04 -13.42
CA TRP A 250 -2.80 13.98 -12.73
C TRP A 250 -2.02 14.82 -13.74
N SER A 251 -1.89 16.12 -13.48
CA SER A 251 -1.05 17.01 -14.28
C SER A 251 0.43 16.60 -14.16
N PHE A 252 1.25 17.13 -15.05
CA PHE A 252 2.70 16.93 -14.97
C PHE A 252 3.26 17.46 -13.65
N GLU A 253 2.84 18.64 -13.21
CA GLU A 253 3.29 19.27 -11.97
C GLU A 253 2.89 18.48 -10.73
N GLU A 254 1.64 17.98 -10.64
CA GLU A 254 1.17 17.13 -9.56
C GLU A 254 2.01 15.84 -9.47
N LYS A 255 2.39 15.24 -10.60
CA LYS A 255 3.24 14.03 -10.65
C LYS A 255 4.68 14.32 -10.21
N GLU A 256 5.26 15.45 -10.60
CA GLU A 256 6.62 15.82 -10.20
C GLU A 256 6.70 16.15 -8.70
N THR A 257 5.67 16.74 -8.15
CA THR A 257 5.58 17.07 -6.72
C THR A 257 4.94 15.97 -5.87
N TRP A 258 4.72 14.77 -6.44
CA TRP A 258 4.01 13.68 -5.81
C TRP A 258 4.48 13.37 -4.39
N GLY A 259 3.60 13.53 -3.44
CA GLY A 259 3.87 13.30 -2.01
C GLY A 259 4.78 14.34 -1.34
N LYS A 260 5.29 15.35 -2.07
CA LYS A 260 6.29 16.28 -1.54
C LYS A 260 5.70 17.25 -0.51
N GLY A 261 4.61 17.93 -0.81
CA GLY A 261 3.98 18.88 0.09
C GLY A 261 3.50 18.23 1.39
N TRP A 262 2.89 17.06 1.29
CA TRP A 262 2.39 16.33 2.48
C TRP A 262 3.51 15.79 3.38
N VAL A 263 4.66 15.41 2.83
CA VAL A 263 5.85 15.04 3.63
C VAL A 263 6.36 16.24 4.43
N GLU A 264 6.43 17.41 3.80
CA GLU A 264 6.87 18.64 4.45
C GLU A 264 5.92 19.06 5.57
N ASP A 265 4.60 18.96 5.36
CA ASP A 265 3.60 19.27 6.37
C ASP A 265 3.62 18.28 7.53
N GLN A 266 3.82 17.00 7.29
CA GLN A 266 3.99 16.00 8.35
C GLN A 266 5.27 16.22 9.15
N ILE A 267 6.38 16.54 8.52
CA ILE A 267 7.63 16.88 9.20
C ILE A 267 7.45 18.12 10.07
N LYS A 268 6.80 19.17 9.54
CA LYS A 268 6.47 20.39 10.31
C LYS A 268 5.59 20.10 11.52
N SER A 269 4.62 19.21 11.39
CA SER A 269 3.72 18.83 12.51
C SER A 269 4.48 18.05 13.60
N ILE A 270 5.39 17.18 13.21
CA ILE A 270 6.25 16.43 14.16
C ILE A 270 7.18 17.39 14.91
N LEU A 271 7.80 18.34 14.20
CA LEU A 271 8.71 19.33 14.81
C LEU A 271 8.00 20.35 15.70
N LYS A 272 6.71 20.61 15.52
CA LYS A 272 5.91 21.49 16.39
C LYS A 272 5.39 20.81 17.65
N GLY A 273 5.45 19.47 17.73
CA GLY A 273 5.00 18.67 18.88
C GLY A 273 6.15 18.28 19.83
N PHE A 274 7.30 18.82 19.62
CA PHE A 274 8.48 18.80 20.51
C PHE A 274 8.83 20.25 20.92
#